data_247818bc4069608249761f9a2a33262f
#
_entry.id   247818bc4069608249761f9a2a33262f
#
_cell.length_a   1.000
_cell.length_b   1.000
_cell.length_c   1.000
_cell.angle_alpha   90.00
_cell.angle_beta   90.00
_cell.angle_gamma   90.00
#
_symmetry.space_group_name_H-M   'P 1'
#
loop_
_entity.id
_entity.type
_entity.pdbx_description
1 polymer ?
#
loop_
_entity_poly.entity_id
_entity_poly.type
_entity_poly.pdbx_seq_one_letter_code
_entity_poly.pdbx_strand_id
1 'polypeptide(L)'
;MSDTPATSELDRRPESKWSMVGKDPYAMPIDKIDLAHPGIWQENEFLPFLKRLREEAPVHYCAESATGPYWSVMKYKDIMTVDTSPHIYSSEPTIGIVDSFEEFTVPSFISMDPPKHDEQRRVVQGVVAPSNLKSLEGLIRQRAAAILDDLPIGEEFDWVERVSIELTTQMLATLFDFPFEDRHKLTFWSDAATAIPGGGIISSNEERWEAMQDCLATFTRLWNERVNEEPGNDLISMLSHGEATKNM
;
A
#
# COMPACT_ATOMS: atom_id res chain seq x y z
N MET A 1 9.15 -0.26 33.29
CA MET A 1 7.70 -0.41 33.25
C MET A 1 7.35 -0.25 31.76
N SER A 2 7.11 -1.36 31.09
CA SER A 2 6.76 -1.36 29.67
C SER A 2 5.27 -1.05 29.56
N ASP A 3 4.95 0.15 29.10
CA ASP A 3 3.58 0.44 28.65
C ASP A 3 3.33 -0.41 27.38
N THR A 4 2.59 -1.49 27.55
CA THR A 4 2.00 -2.23 26.45
C THR A 4 1.02 -1.26 25.76
N PRO A 5 1.15 -1.00 24.45
CA PRO A 5 0.20 -0.14 23.76
C PRO A 5 -1.20 -0.71 23.93
N ALA A 6 -2.15 0.15 24.29
CA ALA A 6 -3.54 -0.22 24.44
C ALA A 6 -4.04 -0.87 23.14
N THR A 7 -4.76 -1.98 23.26
CA THR A 7 -5.50 -2.62 22.16
C THR A 7 -6.20 -1.55 21.34
N SER A 8 -5.95 -1.53 20.03
CA SER A 8 -6.44 -0.48 19.15
C SER A 8 -7.98 -0.40 19.18
N GLU A 9 -8.53 0.78 18.95
CA GLU A 9 -10.00 0.96 18.87
C GLU A 9 -10.61 0.10 17.73
N LEU A 10 -9.82 -0.27 16.71
CA LEU A 10 -10.20 -1.24 15.68
C LEU A 10 -10.58 -2.61 16.26
N ASP A 11 -9.85 -3.07 17.28
CA ASP A 11 -10.14 -4.34 17.96
C ASP A 11 -11.43 -4.26 18.82
N ARG A 12 -11.97 -3.05 19.04
CA ARG A 12 -13.15 -2.80 19.85
C ARG A 12 -14.40 -2.45 19.04
N ARG A 13 -14.26 -2.21 17.73
CA ARG A 13 -15.44 -1.93 16.88
C ARG A 13 -16.27 -3.21 16.76
N PRO A 14 -17.58 -3.14 17.00
CA PRO A 14 -18.44 -4.30 16.80
C PRO A 14 -18.32 -4.71 15.32
N GLU A 15 -18.07 -5.99 15.08
CA GLU A 15 -18.25 -6.56 13.75
C GLU A 15 -19.62 -6.11 13.23
N SER A 16 -19.67 -5.70 11.96
CA SER A 16 -20.94 -5.40 11.31
C SER A 16 -21.91 -6.55 11.61
N LYS A 17 -23.09 -6.26 12.12
CA LYS A 17 -24.10 -7.28 12.45
C LYS A 17 -24.50 -8.16 11.27
N TRP A 18 -23.99 -7.83 10.08
CA TRP A 18 -24.29 -8.46 8.81
C TRP A 18 -23.02 -9.07 8.20
N SER A 19 -22.85 -10.37 8.38
CA SER A 19 -21.91 -11.11 7.55
C SER A 19 -22.39 -11.06 6.09
N MET A 20 -21.52 -10.65 5.18
CA MET A 20 -21.82 -10.52 3.76
C MET A 20 -21.52 -11.83 2.97
N VAL A 21 -20.70 -12.71 3.55
CA VAL A 21 -20.26 -13.96 2.90
C VAL A 21 -21.42 -14.90 2.70
N GLY A 22 -21.57 -15.45 1.49
CA GLY A 22 -22.65 -16.37 1.12
C GLY A 22 -24.02 -15.70 0.97
N LYS A 23 -24.10 -14.36 0.99
CA LYS A 23 -25.37 -13.63 0.85
C LYS A 23 -25.63 -13.23 -0.60
N ASP A 24 -26.90 -13.35 -1.00
CA ASP A 24 -27.37 -12.76 -2.25
C ASP A 24 -27.50 -11.24 -2.06
N PRO A 25 -26.73 -10.41 -2.79
CA PRO A 25 -26.83 -8.97 -2.69
C PRO A 25 -28.21 -8.40 -3.02
N TYR A 26 -29.01 -9.10 -3.83
CA TYR A 26 -30.37 -8.66 -4.20
C TYR A 26 -31.44 -9.04 -3.17
N ALA A 27 -31.14 -9.96 -2.26
CA ALA A 27 -32.04 -10.36 -1.17
C ALA A 27 -31.88 -9.52 0.11
N MET A 28 -30.96 -8.59 0.16
CA MET A 28 -30.70 -7.73 1.33
C MET A 28 -31.00 -6.26 1.04
N PRO A 29 -31.29 -5.43 2.06
CA PRO A 29 -31.40 -3.99 1.89
C PRO A 29 -30.10 -3.38 1.33
N ILE A 30 -30.22 -2.47 0.36
CA ILE A 30 -29.06 -1.91 -0.34
C ILE A 30 -28.18 -1.06 0.59
N ASP A 31 -28.78 -0.39 1.57
CA ASP A 31 -28.11 0.41 2.59
C ASP A 31 -27.31 -0.43 3.61
N LYS A 32 -27.46 -1.75 3.56
CA LYS A 32 -26.71 -2.71 4.39
C LYS A 32 -25.56 -3.38 3.64
N ILE A 33 -25.30 -2.99 2.41
CA ILE A 33 -24.12 -3.47 1.67
C ILE A 33 -22.87 -2.76 2.20
N ASP A 34 -21.97 -3.53 2.81
CA ASP A 34 -20.69 -3.07 3.34
C ASP A 34 -19.53 -3.63 2.49
N LEU A 35 -19.01 -2.81 1.57
CA LEU A 35 -17.87 -3.20 0.73
C LEU A 35 -16.52 -3.21 1.50
N ALA A 36 -16.49 -2.66 2.71
CA ALA A 36 -15.30 -2.75 3.56
C ALA A 36 -15.20 -4.10 4.29
N HIS A 37 -16.23 -4.94 4.21
CA HIS A 37 -16.23 -6.26 4.84
C HIS A 37 -15.19 -7.18 4.18
N PRO A 38 -14.11 -7.61 4.89
CA PRO A 38 -13.00 -8.33 4.27
C PRO A 38 -13.40 -9.70 3.69
N GLY A 39 -14.39 -10.37 4.28
CA GLY A 39 -14.80 -11.70 3.87
C GLY A 39 -15.26 -11.80 2.41
N ILE A 40 -15.99 -10.81 1.88
CA ILE A 40 -16.45 -10.87 0.48
C ILE A 40 -15.29 -10.78 -0.52
N TRP A 41 -14.19 -10.14 -0.14
CA TRP A 41 -12.97 -10.06 -0.95
C TRP A 41 -12.15 -11.35 -0.82
N GLN A 42 -12.00 -11.85 0.39
CA GLN A 42 -11.28 -13.09 0.68
C GLN A 42 -11.93 -14.31 -0.01
N GLU A 43 -13.25 -14.40 0.02
CA GLU A 43 -14.03 -15.47 -0.62
C GLU A 43 -14.33 -15.19 -2.11
N ASN A 44 -13.83 -14.07 -2.66
CA ASN A 44 -14.05 -13.65 -4.05
C ASN A 44 -15.54 -13.48 -4.42
N GLU A 45 -16.37 -13.07 -3.48
CA GLU A 45 -17.82 -12.88 -3.63
C GLU A 45 -18.23 -11.43 -3.90
N PHE A 46 -17.30 -10.49 -4.00
CA PHE A 46 -17.56 -9.05 -4.08
C PHE A 46 -18.22 -8.59 -5.40
N LEU A 47 -18.03 -9.29 -6.52
CA LEU A 47 -18.48 -8.85 -7.84
C LEU A 47 -20.00 -8.62 -7.95
N PRO A 48 -20.90 -9.49 -7.44
CA PRO A 48 -22.33 -9.26 -7.46
C PRO A 48 -22.77 -8.04 -6.66
N PHE A 49 -22.11 -7.74 -5.52
CA PHE A 49 -22.35 -6.55 -4.71
C PHE A 49 -21.99 -5.29 -5.47
N LEU A 50 -20.78 -5.26 -6.07
CA LEU A 50 -20.36 -4.14 -6.93
C LEU A 50 -21.28 -3.93 -8.12
N LYS A 51 -21.77 -5.02 -8.73
CA LYS A 51 -22.73 -4.94 -9.84
C LYS A 51 -24.02 -4.25 -9.39
N ARG A 52 -24.63 -4.73 -8.31
CA ARG A 52 -25.87 -4.15 -7.79
C ARG A 52 -25.71 -2.67 -7.45
N LEU A 53 -24.64 -2.30 -6.75
CA LEU A 53 -24.39 -0.88 -6.41
C LEU A 53 -24.21 -0.01 -7.65
N ARG A 54 -23.53 -0.49 -8.71
CA ARG A 54 -23.42 0.25 -9.97
C ARG A 54 -24.77 0.51 -10.65
N GLU A 55 -25.71 -0.44 -10.52
CA GLU A 55 -27.03 -0.38 -11.16
C GLU A 55 -28.02 0.46 -10.35
N GLU A 56 -28.09 0.27 -9.03
CA GLU A 56 -29.16 0.80 -8.16
C GLU A 56 -28.70 2.00 -7.30
N ALA A 57 -27.43 2.04 -6.86
CA ALA A 57 -26.88 3.09 -6.00
C ALA A 57 -25.41 3.41 -6.34
N PRO A 58 -25.13 4.06 -7.48
CA PRO A 58 -23.77 4.28 -7.96
C PRO A 58 -22.91 5.19 -7.07
N VAL A 59 -23.53 5.97 -6.19
CA VAL A 59 -22.92 6.65 -5.05
C VAL A 59 -23.67 6.15 -3.82
N HIS A 60 -23.03 5.29 -3.05
CA HIS A 60 -23.63 4.55 -1.96
C HIS A 60 -23.01 4.95 -0.61
N TYR A 61 -23.84 5.25 0.37
CA TYR A 61 -23.42 5.53 1.74
C TYR A 61 -23.60 4.30 2.61
N CYS A 62 -22.50 3.80 3.18
CA CYS A 62 -22.53 2.76 4.20
C CYS A 62 -22.42 3.43 5.57
N ALA A 63 -23.48 3.38 6.35
CA ALA A 63 -23.55 4.02 7.67
C ALA A 63 -22.93 3.16 8.78
N GLU A 64 -22.93 1.85 8.60
CA GLU A 64 -22.50 0.88 9.61
C GLU A 64 -21.45 -0.06 9.00
N SER A 65 -20.18 0.15 9.34
CA SER A 65 -19.07 -0.70 8.96
C SER A 65 -18.07 -0.80 10.10
N ALA A 66 -17.25 -1.83 10.09
CA ALA A 66 -16.14 -1.97 11.02
C ALA A 66 -15.09 -0.84 10.86
N THR A 67 -15.04 -0.23 9.69
CA THR A 67 -14.13 0.89 9.38
C THR A 67 -14.72 2.27 9.64
N GLY A 68 -15.94 2.35 10.19
CA GLY A 68 -16.73 3.58 10.29
C GLY A 68 -17.56 3.85 9.04
N PRO A 69 -18.36 4.94 9.01
CA PRO A 69 -19.21 5.27 7.87
C PRO A 69 -18.35 5.76 6.68
N TYR A 70 -18.77 5.39 5.46
CA TYR A 70 -18.04 5.79 4.26
C TYR A 70 -18.95 5.85 3.02
N TRP A 71 -18.48 6.50 1.97
CA TRP A 71 -19.11 6.55 0.66
C TRP A 71 -18.38 5.64 -0.34
N SER A 72 -19.15 4.87 -1.11
CA SER A 72 -18.65 4.09 -2.23
C SER A 72 -19.05 4.74 -3.56
N VAL A 73 -18.10 4.97 -4.44
CA VAL A 73 -18.33 5.53 -5.78
C VAL A 73 -18.09 4.44 -6.83
N MET A 74 -19.11 4.04 -7.57
CA MET A 74 -19.13 2.81 -8.35
C MET A 74 -18.97 3.00 -9.86
N LYS A 75 -19.21 4.18 -10.41
CA LYS A 75 -19.11 4.42 -11.86
C LYS A 75 -17.81 5.10 -12.23
N TYR A 76 -17.19 4.65 -13.30
CA TYR A 76 -15.90 5.14 -13.77
C TYR A 76 -15.82 6.67 -13.88
N LYS A 77 -16.85 7.32 -14.46
CA LYS A 77 -16.85 8.78 -14.62
C LYS A 77 -16.90 9.50 -13.26
N ASP A 78 -17.65 8.95 -12.30
CA ASP A 78 -17.75 9.54 -10.97
C ASP A 78 -16.45 9.34 -10.19
N ILE A 79 -15.83 8.16 -10.32
CA ILE A 79 -14.49 7.87 -9.77
C ILE A 79 -13.48 8.86 -10.34
N MET A 80 -13.45 9.05 -11.67
CA MET A 80 -12.56 10.02 -12.31
C MET A 80 -12.79 11.44 -11.81
N THR A 81 -14.06 11.83 -11.56
CA THR A 81 -14.38 13.16 -11.02
C THR A 81 -13.80 13.34 -9.62
N VAL A 82 -13.94 12.35 -8.76
CA VAL A 82 -13.37 12.39 -7.40
C VAL A 82 -11.84 12.43 -7.46
N ASP A 83 -11.25 11.47 -8.16
CA ASP A 83 -9.80 11.25 -8.23
C ASP A 83 -9.02 12.45 -8.84
N THR A 84 -9.61 13.12 -9.83
CA THR A 84 -8.96 14.25 -10.52
C THR A 84 -9.31 15.63 -9.95
N SER A 85 -9.99 15.71 -8.83
CA SER A 85 -10.42 16.98 -8.21
C SER A 85 -9.87 17.16 -6.80
N PRO A 86 -8.54 17.25 -6.61
CA PRO A 86 -7.91 17.30 -5.29
C PRO A 86 -8.28 18.53 -4.45
N HIS A 87 -8.76 19.60 -5.07
CA HIS A 87 -9.26 20.80 -4.39
C HIS A 87 -10.70 20.69 -3.86
N ILE A 88 -11.38 19.57 -4.15
CA ILE A 88 -12.71 19.24 -3.63
C ILE A 88 -12.65 18.01 -2.73
N TYR A 89 -11.87 17.00 -3.15
CA TYR A 89 -11.72 15.72 -2.46
C TYR A 89 -10.28 15.56 -2.00
N SER A 90 -10.09 15.60 -0.69
CA SER A 90 -8.79 15.48 -0.04
C SER A 90 -8.32 14.03 0.05
N SER A 91 -7.00 13.82 -0.06
CA SER A 91 -6.33 12.56 0.28
C SER A 91 -5.84 12.53 1.73
N GLU A 92 -5.93 13.65 2.45
CA GLU A 92 -5.54 13.72 3.86
C GLU A 92 -6.68 13.25 4.80
N PRO A 93 -6.36 12.61 5.92
CA PRO A 93 -5.02 12.26 6.41
C PRO A 93 -4.55 10.86 5.98
N THR A 94 -5.35 10.13 5.23
CA THR A 94 -5.06 8.74 4.84
C THR A 94 -5.70 8.37 3.50
N ILE A 95 -5.06 7.47 2.78
CA ILE A 95 -5.61 6.84 1.56
C ILE A 95 -6.44 5.59 1.86
N GLY A 96 -6.48 5.15 3.11
CA GLY A 96 -7.29 4.01 3.57
C GLY A 96 -8.70 4.45 3.98
N ILE A 97 -9.63 3.50 4.03
CA ILE A 97 -11.00 3.73 4.52
C ILE A 97 -11.12 3.68 6.05
N VAL A 98 -10.03 3.42 6.76
CA VAL A 98 -9.95 3.48 8.23
C VAL A 98 -9.37 4.81 8.65
N ASP A 99 -9.83 5.32 9.79
CA ASP A 99 -9.22 6.50 10.39
C ASP A 99 -7.77 6.20 10.77
N SER A 100 -6.89 7.15 10.50
CA SER A 100 -5.50 7.07 10.95
C SER A 100 -5.43 7.23 12.47
N PHE A 101 -4.66 6.36 13.11
CA PHE A 101 -4.30 6.55 14.53
C PHE A 101 -3.11 7.48 14.58
N GLU A 102 -3.20 8.57 15.35
CA GLU A 102 -2.13 9.57 15.48
C GLU A 102 -0.78 8.93 15.85
N GLU A 103 -0.80 7.88 16.68
CA GLU A 103 0.39 7.16 17.15
C GLU A 103 1.16 6.43 16.04
N PHE A 104 0.50 6.13 14.90
CA PHE A 104 1.06 5.33 13.78
C PHE A 104 1.06 6.07 12.45
N THR A 105 0.80 7.38 12.46
CA THR A 105 0.76 8.16 11.23
C THR A 105 2.17 8.47 10.76
N VAL A 106 2.57 7.88 9.65
CA VAL A 106 3.81 8.21 8.94
C VAL A 106 3.46 9.20 7.82
N PRO A 107 4.00 10.43 7.83
CA PRO A 107 3.77 11.37 6.75
C PRO A 107 4.24 10.79 5.42
N SER A 108 3.34 10.72 4.45
CA SER A 108 3.64 10.24 3.10
C SER A 108 2.96 11.15 2.09
N PHE A 109 3.65 11.49 1.01
CA PHE A 109 3.07 12.39 0.00
C PHE A 109 1.81 11.82 -0.66
N ILE A 110 1.60 10.50 -0.66
CA ILE A 110 0.38 9.86 -1.19
C ILE A 110 -0.88 10.18 -0.36
N SER A 111 -0.71 10.60 0.89
CA SER A 111 -1.78 11.04 1.78
C SER A 111 -1.70 12.55 2.09
N MET A 112 -1.16 13.32 1.17
CA MET A 112 -1.08 14.78 1.24
C MET A 112 -1.84 15.42 0.10
N ASP A 113 -2.30 16.66 0.33
CA ASP A 113 -2.92 17.48 -0.70
C ASP A 113 -1.91 18.45 -1.36
N PRO A 114 -2.24 18.99 -2.55
CA PRO A 114 -1.45 20.08 -3.15
C PRO A 114 -1.41 21.30 -2.23
N PRO A 115 -0.30 22.08 -2.21
CA PRO A 115 0.89 21.96 -3.07
C PRO A 115 1.93 20.96 -2.57
N LYS A 116 1.86 20.52 -1.31
CA LYS A 116 2.87 19.69 -0.64
C LYS A 116 3.06 18.35 -1.35
N HIS A 117 1.94 17.69 -1.73
CA HIS A 117 1.97 16.48 -2.55
C HIS A 117 2.80 16.67 -3.82
N ASP A 118 2.51 17.73 -4.59
CA ASP A 118 3.12 17.95 -5.90
C ASP A 118 4.61 18.28 -5.78
N GLU A 119 5.00 18.99 -4.73
CA GLU A 119 6.39 19.34 -4.45
C GLU A 119 7.21 18.09 -4.14
N GLN A 120 6.73 17.23 -3.25
CA GLN A 120 7.44 16.00 -2.87
C GLN A 120 7.44 14.97 -4.01
N ARG A 121 6.31 14.76 -4.68
CA ARG A 121 6.19 13.85 -5.81
C ARG A 121 7.17 14.21 -6.94
N ARG A 122 7.36 15.50 -7.21
CA ARG A 122 8.28 15.98 -8.26
C ARG A 122 9.72 15.55 -8.01
N VAL A 123 10.15 15.48 -6.74
CA VAL A 123 11.50 15.05 -6.38
C VAL A 123 11.74 13.61 -6.83
N VAL A 124 10.80 12.70 -6.58
CA VAL A 124 10.96 11.26 -6.86
C VAL A 124 10.60 10.86 -8.28
N GLN A 125 9.90 11.72 -9.02
CA GLN A 125 9.40 11.41 -10.36
C GLN A 125 10.53 11.04 -11.35
N GLY A 126 11.72 11.63 -11.17
CA GLY A 126 12.89 11.38 -12.00
C GLY A 126 13.35 9.91 -12.01
N VAL A 127 13.19 9.22 -10.88
CA VAL A 127 13.62 7.81 -10.72
C VAL A 127 12.91 6.88 -11.71
N VAL A 128 11.63 7.10 -11.93
CA VAL A 128 10.79 6.30 -12.84
C VAL A 128 10.54 7.00 -14.19
N ALA A 129 11.31 8.05 -14.50
CA ALA A 129 11.22 8.71 -15.80
C ALA A 129 11.61 7.74 -16.93
N PRO A 130 11.00 7.84 -18.13
CA PRO A 130 11.29 6.95 -19.24
C PRO A 130 12.76 6.86 -19.61
N SER A 131 13.51 7.95 -19.50
CA SER A 131 14.97 7.98 -19.74
C SER A 131 15.73 7.12 -18.73
N ASN A 132 15.37 7.18 -17.45
CA ASN A 132 16.00 6.37 -16.40
C ASN A 132 15.63 4.89 -16.54
N LEU A 133 14.35 4.59 -16.79
CA LEU A 133 13.89 3.21 -17.04
C LEU A 133 14.59 2.60 -18.27
N LYS A 134 14.83 3.39 -19.32
CA LYS A 134 15.59 2.94 -20.49
C LYS A 134 17.03 2.58 -20.15
N SER A 135 17.67 3.31 -19.24
CA SER A 135 19.03 2.98 -18.80
C SER A 135 19.09 1.66 -18.01
N LEU A 136 17.99 1.30 -17.35
CA LEU A 136 17.86 0.06 -16.57
C LEU A 136 17.41 -1.14 -17.43
N GLU A 137 17.01 -0.96 -18.70
CA GLU A 137 16.47 -2.03 -19.55
C GLU A 137 17.40 -3.24 -19.63
N GLY A 138 18.69 -3.02 -19.82
CA GLY A 138 19.69 -4.10 -19.88
C GLY A 138 19.75 -4.92 -18.59
N LEU A 139 19.75 -4.24 -17.44
CA LEU A 139 19.77 -4.87 -16.13
C LEU A 139 18.48 -5.65 -15.87
N ILE A 140 17.32 -5.05 -16.16
CA ILE A 140 16.01 -5.70 -16.01
C ILE A 140 15.96 -7.00 -16.83
N ARG A 141 16.41 -6.93 -18.09
CA ARG A 141 16.45 -8.10 -18.98
C ARG A 141 17.38 -9.20 -18.48
N GLN A 142 18.57 -8.83 -17.99
CA GLN A 142 19.52 -9.77 -17.41
C GLN A 142 18.97 -10.48 -16.17
N ARG A 143 18.34 -9.72 -15.25
CA ARG A 143 17.75 -10.27 -14.04
C ARG A 143 16.56 -11.18 -14.35
N ALA A 144 15.66 -10.74 -15.24
CA ALA A 144 14.54 -11.55 -15.68
C ALA A 144 15.03 -12.87 -16.32
N ALA A 145 16.05 -12.84 -17.17
CA ALA A 145 16.62 -14.05 -17.76
C ALA A 145 17.20 -14.98 -16.68
N ALA A 146 17.99 -14.45 -15.73
CA ALA A 146 18.59 -15.27 -14.67
C ALA A 146 17.52 -15.93 -13.77
N ILE A 147 16.45 -15.21 -13.44
CA ILE A 147 15.32 -15.77 -12.66
C ILE A 147 14.63 -16.87 -13.44
N LEU A 148 14.36 -16.66 -14.74
CA LEU A 148 13.68 -17.67 -15.57
C LEU A 148 14.55 -18.90 -15.83
N ASP A 149 15.86 -18.72 -15.97
CA ASP A 149 16.81 -19.83 -16.16
C ASP A 149 16.98 -20.70 -14.91
N ASP A 150 16.70 -20.14 -13.69
CA ASP A 150 16.75 -20.86 -12.40
C ASP A 150 15.44 -21.59 -12.05
N LEU A 151 14.42 -21.49 -12.90
CA LEU A 151 13.14 -22.15 -12.62
C LEU A 151 13.22 -23.68 -12.77
N PRO A 152 12.55 -24.45 -11.90
CA PRO A 152 12.54 -25.90 -11.99
C PRO A 152 11.84 -26.38 -13.27
N ILE A 153 12.41 -27.39 -13.94
CA ILE A 153 11.87 -27.96 -15.16
C ILE A 153 11.09 -29.24 -14.82
N GLY A 154 9.81 -29.27 -15.20
CA GLY A 154 8.94 -30.42 -14.98
C GLY A 154 8.39 -30.55 -13.57
N GLU A 155 8.53 -29.51 -12.76
CA GLU A 155 8.00 -29.43 -11.40
C GLU A 155 7.02 -28.25 -11.29
N GLU A 156 6.03 -28.36 -10.41
CA GLU A 156 5.12 -27.27 -10.06
C GLU A 156 5.80 -26.34 -9.06
N PHE A 157 5.65 -25.02 -9.25
CA PHE A 157 6.20 -24.00 -8.36
C PHE A 157 5.28 -22.79 -8.27
N ASP A 158 5.42 -21.98 -7.21
CA ASP A 158 4.73 -20.73 -7.07
C ASP A 158 5.42 -19.64 -7.92
N TRP A 159 4.69 -19.18 -8.95
CA TRP A 159 5.19 -18.13 -9.86
C TRP A 159 5.36 -16.79 -9.14
N VAL A 160 4.47 -16.47 -8.20
CA VAL A 160 4.52 -15.19 -7.49
C VAL A 160 5.79 -15.13 -6.66
N GLU A 161 6.08 -16.18 -5.91
CA GLU A 161 7.26 -16.28 -5.06
C GLU A 161 8.56 -16.29 -5.89
N ARG A 162 8.63 -17.20 -6.88
CA ARG A 162 9.87 -17.46 -7.62
C ARG A 162 10.20 -16.40 -8.67
N VAL A 163 9.21 -15.70 -9.22
CA VAL A 163 9.41 -14.76 -10.34
C VAL A 163 8.97 -13.35 -9.97
N SER A 164 7.71 -13.16 -9.57
CA SER A 164 7.15 -11.81 -9.40
C SER A 164 7.80 -11.07 -8.25
N ILE A 165 7.86 -11.68 -7.08
CA ILE A 165 8.48 -11.10 -5.88
C ILE A 165 9.98 -10.90 -6.13
N GLU A 166 10.67 -11.91 -6.65
CA GLU A 166 12.11 -11.86 -6.83
C GLU A 166 12.52 -10.74 -7.79
N LEU A 167 11.89 -10.64 -8.97
CA LEU A 167 12.22 -9.58 -9.94
C LEU A 167 11.90 -8.18 -9.38
N THR A 168 10.72 -8.02 -8.77
CA THR A 168 10.30 -6.73 -8.20
C THR A 168 11.26 -6.29 -7.09
N THR A 169 11.59 -7.20 -6.19
CA THR A 169 12.46 -6.93 -5.04
C THR A 169 13.88 -6.57 -5.47
N GLN A 170 14.43 -7.27 -6.46
CA GLN A 170 15.72 -6.92 -7.05
C GLN A 170 15.71 -5.52 -7.69
N MET A 171 14.62 -5.18 -8.38
CA MET A 171 14.52 -3.85 -8.99
C MET A 171 14.31 -2.75 -7.95
N LEU A 172 13.52 -2.98 -6.90
CA LEU A 172 13.37 -2.05 -5.78
C LEU A 172 14.73 -1.80 -5.10
N ALA A 173 15.49 -2.86 -4.81
CA ALA A 173 16.83 -2.72 -4.24
C ALA A 173 17.73 -1.83 -5.10
N THR A 174 17.63 -1.94 -6.43
CA THR A 174 18.37 -1.06 -7.36
C THR A 174 17.89 0.38 -7.32
N LEU A 175 16.58 0.59 -7.31
CA LEU A 175 16.00 1.96 -7.32
C LEU A 175 16.29 2.71 -6.03
N PHE A 176 16.36 2.00 -4.89
CA PHE A 176 16.70 2.59 -3.59
C PHE A 176 18.22 2.62 -3.29
N ASP A 177 19.04 1.96 -4.11
CA ASP A 177 20.43 1.60 -3.76
C ASP A 177 20.49 0.92 -2.38
N PHE A 178 19.60 -0.04 -2.20
CA PHE A 178 19.43 -0.82 -0.98
C PHE A 178 20.36 -2.04 -0.97
N PRO A 179 20.90 -2.46 0.18
CA PRO A 179 21.74 -3.66 0.27
C PRO A 179 21.05 -4.88 -0.36
N PHE A 180 21.67 -5.45 -1.39
CA PHE A 180 21.03 -6.46 -2.23
C PHE A 180 20.70 -7.74 -1.45
N GLU A 181 21.54 -8.10 -0.48
CA GLU A 181 21.37 -9.26 0.39
C GLU A 181 20.14 -9.14 1.28
N ASP A 182 19.79 -7.91 1.66
CA ASP A 182 18.66 -7.59 2.53
C ASP A 182 17.36 -7.29 1.75
N ARG A 183 17.37 -7.38 0.41
CA ARG A 183 16.25 -6.95 -0.45
C ARG A 183 14.89 -7.53 -0.08
N HIS A 184 14.84 -8.76 0.45
CA HIS A 184 13.58 -9.40 0.85
C HIS A 184 12.90 -8.70 2.04
N LYS A 185 13.62 -7.91 2.82
CA LYS A 185 13.03 -7.03 3.84
C LYS A 185 12.07 -6.02 3.24
N LEU A 186 12.33 -5.54 2.00
CA LEU A 186 11.45 -4.59 1.31
C LEU A 186 10.06 -5.18 1.07
N THR A 187 9.98 -6.44 0.64
CA THR A 187 8.71 -7.16 0.48
C THR A 187 8.05 -7.41 1.83
N PHE A 188 8.80 -7.92 2.80
CA PHE A 188 8.26 -8.19 4.14
C PHE A 188 7.65 -6.93 4.78
N TRP A 189 8.34 -5.78 4.74
CA TRP A 189 7.82 -4.54 5.29
C TRP A 189 6.58 -4.03 4.55
N SER A 190 6.55 -4.18 3.22
CA SER A 190 5.37 -3.84 2.41
C SER A 190 4.16 -4.68 2.80
N ASP A 191 4.37 -5.98 2.93
CA ASP A 191 3.34 -6.92 3.34
C ASP A 191 2.87 -6.63 4.78
N ALA A 192 3.80 -6.41 5.71
CA ALA A 192 3.50 -6.06 7.09
C ALA A 192 2.69 -4.76 7.22
N ALA A 193 3.04 -3.74 6.41
CA ALA A 193 2.34 -2.45 6.42
C ALA A 193 0.86 -2.58 6.00
N THR A 194 0.56 -3.51 5.07
CA THR A 194 -0.78 -3.66 4.48
C THR A 194 -1.57 -4.85 5.05
N ALA A 195 -0.90 -5.77 5.76
CA ALA A 195 -1.54 -6.97 6.30
C ALA A 195 -2.58 -6.64 7.39
N ILE A 196 -3.63 -7.44 7.43
CA ILE A 196 -4.56 -7.47 8.56
C ILE A 196 -3.97 -8.41 9.62
N PRO A 197 -3.81 -7.98 10.88
CA PRO A 197 -3.33 -8.84 11.95
C PRO A 197 -4.13 -10.15 12.05
N GLY A 198 -3.43 -11.28 12.17
CA GLY A 198 -4.04 -12.61 12.13
C GLY A 198 -4.33 -13.16 10.73
N GLY A 199 -4.01 -12.43 9.67
CA GLY A 199 -4.18 -12.84 8.26
C GLY A 199 -3.05 -13.71 7.69
N GLY A 200 -2.13 -14.20 8.53
CA GLY A 200 -1.06 -15.13 8.14
C GLY A 200 0.32 -14.50 7.93
N ILE A 201 0.41 -13.21 7.61
CA ILE A 201 1.69 -12.50 7.44
C ILE A 201 2.13 -11.88 8.77
N ILE A 202 1.21 -11.22 9.44
CA ILE A 202 1.39 -10.55 10.73
C ILE A 202 0.35 -11.10 11.70
N SER A 203 0.79 -11.51 12.89
CA SER A 203 -0.08 -12.10 13.91
C SER A 203 -0.76 -11.06 14.78
N SER A 204 -0.11 -9.90 15.00
CA SER A 204 -0.60 -8.84 15.88
C SER A 204 -0.17 -7.44 15.42
N ASN A 205 -0.76 -6.40 16.01
CA ASN A 205 -0.35 -5.02 15.77
C ASN A 205 1.06 -4.74 16.33
N GLU A 206 1.45 -5.40 17.39
CA GLU A 206 2.80 -5.30 17.98
C GLU A 206 3.85 -5.82 16.98
N GLU A 207 3.62 -6.97 16.36
CA GLU A 207 4.51 -7.53 15.33
C GLU A 207 4.59 -6.59 14.11
N ARG A 208 3.47 -6.01 13.68
CA ARG A 208 3.47 -4.97 12.63
C ARG A 208 4.33 -3.79 13.04
N TRP A 209 4.16 -3.31 14.27
CA TRP A 209 4.92 -2.18 14.78
C TRP A 209 6.42 -2.45 14.81
N GLU A 210 6.84 -3.63 15.26
CA GLU A 210 8.24 -4.05 15.24
C GLU A 210 8.81 -4.07 13.81
N ALA A 211 8.06 -4.62 12.85
CA ALA A 211 8.46 -4.62 11.44
C ALA A 211 8.61 -3.19 10.89
N MET A 212 7.69 -2.27 11.23
CA MET A 212 7.78 -0.87 10.80
C MET A 212 8.93 -0.13 11.47
N GLN A 213 9.28 -0.44 12.72
CA GLN A 213 10.45 0.12 13.39
C GLN A 213 11.76 -0.36 12.75
N ASP A 214 11.88 -1.64 12.37
CA ASP A 214 13.04 -2.15 11.62
C ASP A 214 13.17 -1.45 10.25
N CYS A 215 12.06 -1.26 9.55
CA CYS A 215 12.01 -0.49 8.31
C CYS A 215 12.52 0.95 8.53
N LEU A 216 11.95 1.66 9.49
CA LEU A 216 12.32 3.04 9.82
C LEU A 216 13.80 3.16 10.17
N ALA A 217 14.32 2.27 11.03
CA ALA A 217 15.72 2.28 11.43
C ALA A 217 16.66 2.04 10.24
N THR A 218 16.28 1.11 9.36
CA THR A 218 17.07 0.80 8.17
C THR A 218 17.11 1.97 7.19
N PHE A 219 15.96 2.56 6.86
CA PHE A 219 15.91 3.71 5.96
C PHE A 219 16.52 4.98 6.58
N THR A 220 16.40 5.17 7.89
CA THR A 220 17.09 6.27 8.59
C THR A 220 18.61 6.14 8.48
N ARG A 221 19.16 4.93 8.63
CA ARG A 221 20.57 4.68 8.43
C ARG A 221 21.01 5.01 7.01
N LEU A 222 20.31 4.47 6.00
CA LEU A 222 20.59 4.72 4.59
C LEU A 222 20.49 6.21 4.24
N TRP A 223 19.50 6.90 4.77
CA TRP A 223 19.33 8.34 4.63
C TRP A 223 20.55 9.10 5.17
N ASN A 224 20.97 8.78 6.40
CA ASN A 224 22.10 9.44 7.05
C ASN A 224 23.44 9.17 6.31
N GLU A 225 23.59 8.03 5.67
CA GLU A 225 24.71 7.73 4.78
C GLU A 225 24.67 8.64 3.54
N ARG A 226 23.51 8.70 2.84
CA ARG A 226 23.35 9.46 1.58
C ARG A 226 23.41 10.97 1.72
N VAL A 227 22.91 11.54 2.83
CA VAL A 227 23.00 13.00 3.12
C VAL A 227 24.43 13.52 3.07
N ASN A 228 25.41 12.68 3.40
CA ASN A 228 26.82 13.05 3.46
C ASN A 228 27.62 12.67 2.19
N GLU A 229 26.96 12.07 1.20
CA GLU A 229 27.57 11.69 -0.09
C GLU A 229 27.20 12.69 -1.19
N GLU A 230 27.87 12.60 -2.34
CA GLU A 230 27.46 13.35 -3.54
C GLU A 230 26.09 12.83 -4.03
N PRO A 231 25.20 13.72 -4.54
CA PRO A 231 23.89 13.32 -5.03
C PRO A 231 23.93 12.21 -6.08
N GLY A 232 23.29 11.09 -5.78
CA GLY A 232 23.14 9.94 -6.68
C GLY A 232 21.82 9.96 -7.47
N ASN A 233 21.64 8.92 -8.29
CA ASN A 233 20.42 8.74 -9.10
C ASN A 233 19.44 7.72 -8.48
N ASP A 234 19.71 7.23 -7.28
CA ASP A 234 18.81 6.39 -6.51
C ASP A 234 17.77 7.22 -5.75
N LEU A 235 16.70 6.55 -5.33
CA LEU A 235 15.55 7.23 -4.71
C LEU A 235 15.90 7.86 -3.35
N ILE A 236 16.74 7.20 -2.54
CA ILE A 236 17.13 7.72 -1.21
C ILE A 236 17.98 8.96 -1.40
N SER A 237 18.94 8.94 -2.32
CA SER A 237 19.79 10.09 -2.64
C SER A 237 18.96 11.28 -3.16
N MET A 238 17.99 11.02 -4.07
CA MET A 238 17.09 12.08 -4.57
C MET A 238 16.23 12.70 -3.45
N LEU A 239 15.73 11.89 -2.52
CA LEU A 239 14.94 12.37 -1.39
C LEU A 239 15.79 13.16 -0.40
N SER A 240 16.99 12.68 -0.06
CA SER A 240 17.87 13.29 0.93
C SER A 240 18.46 14.64 0.48
N HIS A 241 18.59 14.85 -0.83
CA HIS A 241 19.11 16.09 -1.43
C HIS A 241 18.01 16.97 -2.07
N GLY A 242 16.77 16.46 -2.17
CA GLY A 242 15.65 17.21 -2.74
C GLY A 242 15.22 18.39 -1.86
N GLU A 243 15.08 19.60 -2.43
CA GLU A 243 14.70 20.80 -1.66
C GLU A 243 13.40 20.63 -0.87
N ALA A 244 12.42 19.89 -1.41
CA ALA A 244 11.12 19.68 -0.77
C ALA A 244 11.11 18.51 0.25
N THR A 245 12.18 17.70 0.30
CA THR A 245 12.23 16.45 1.07
C THR A 245 13.39 16.36 2.05
N LYS A 246 14.47 17.11 1.85
CA LYS A 246 15.70 17.04 2.67
C LYS A 246 15.54 17.31 4.18
N ASN A 247 14.41 17.86 4.59
CA ASN A 247 14.07 18.14 5.99
C ASN A 247 12.92 17.25 6.50
N MET A 248 12.63 16.14 5.85
CA MET A 248 11.62 15.19 6.27
C MET A 248 12.09 14.37 7.46
#